data_05c826f528ac7691635103190272e54c
#
_entry.id   05c826f528ac7691635103190272e54c
#
_cell.length_a   1.000
_cell.length_b   1.000
_cell.length_c   1.000
_cell.angle_alpha   90.00
_cell.angle_beta   90.00
_cell.angle_gamma   90.00
#
_symmetry.space_group_name_H-M   'P 1'
#
loop_
_entity.id
_entity.type
_entity.pdbx_description
1 polymer ?
#
loop_
_entity_poly.entity_id
_entity_poly.type
_entity_poly.pdbx_seq_one_letter_code
_entity_poly.pdbx_strand_id
1 'polypeptide(L)'
;HAGYVEALREAGAKVIVLPQQDDFPDSVFIEDPALVLNGVAILLRPGAPSRAGEAAALRPALKANVGHVVDLPPGGYVDGGDILCSDSEVMVGLSARTDATGAEALRPLVEDLGYCLRVLDTPAEILHFKTDSALLDAETILSTARLAATGCFDGYRVIEVPEGEEAAANAMRFNAHVFLADGFPATADRLTNAGYSVRVLPVTQAALVDGGLSCMSLRYTRN
;
A
#
# COMPACT_ATOMS: atom_id res chain seq x y z
N HIS A 1 -14.38 0.04 -9.44
CA HIS A 1 -13.06 -0.14 -10.10
C HIS A 1 -12.88 0.78 -11.31
N ALA A 2 -13.85 0.86 -12.28
CA ALA A 2 -13.69 1.70 -13.47
C ALA A 2 -13.42 3.17 -13.16
N GLY A 3 -14.16 3.77 -12.23
CA GLY A 3 -13.93 5.16 -11.80
C GLY A 3 -12.55 5.38 -11.16
N TYR A 4 -12.04 4.39 -10.42
CA TYR A 4 -10.69 4.42 -9.87
C TYR A 4 -9.61 4.41 -10.97
N VAL A 5 -9.77 3.52 -11.97
CA VAL A 5 -8.87 3.47 -13.13
C VAL A 5 -8.84 4.79 -13.88
N GLU A 6 -10.01 5.40 -14.11
CA GLU A 6 -10.10 6.68 -14.81
C GLU A 6 -9.44 7.81 -14.01
N ALA A 7 -9.69 7.87 -12.70
CA ALA A 7 -9.07 8.86 -11.83
C ALA A 7 -7.52 8.77 -11.84
N LEU A 8 -6.96 7.56 -11.89
CA LEU A 8 -5.52 7.36 -12.04
C LEU A 8 -5.01 7.86 -13.39
N ARG A 9 -5.74 7.60 -14.49
CA ARG A 9 -5.38 8.09 -15.84
C ARG A 9 -5.40 9.61 -15.91
N GLU A 10 -6.44 10.24 -15.38
CA GLU A 10 -6.54 11.70 -15.30
C GLU A 10 -5.43 12.32 -14.45
N ALA A 11 -4.94 11.59 -13.44
CA ALA A 11 -3.78 11.99 -12.64
C ALA A 11 -2.42 11.70 -13.33
N GLY A 12 -2.43 11.21 -14.58
CA GLY A 12 -1.24 10.99 -15.40
C GLY A 12 -0.67 9.57 -15.37
N ALA A 13 -1.39 8.59 -14.79
CA ALA A 13 -0.93 7.21 -14.81
C ALA A 13 -1.14 6.53 -16.17
N LYS A 14 -0.17 5.74 -16.59
CA LYS A 14 -0.40 4.70 -17.59
C LYS A 14 -0.95 3.46 -16.89
N VAL A 15 -2.25 3.29 -16.90
CA VAL A 15 -2.92 2.19 -16.20
C VAL A 15 -3.01 0.94 -17.09
N ILE A 16 -2.55 -0.18 -16.55
CA ILE A 16 -2.67 -1.52 -17.13
C ILE A 16 -3.66 -2.28 -16.26
N VAL A 17 -4.80 -2.63 -16.82
CA VAL A 17 -5.79 -3.46 -16.14
C VAL A 17 -5.51 -4.91 -16.48
N LEU A 18 -5.26 -5.73 -15.47
CA LEU A 18 -5.04 -7.16 -15.65
C LEU A 18 -6.37 -7.92 -15.74
N PRO A 19 -6.40 -9.07 -16.41
CA PRO A 19 -7.60 -9.90 -16.44
C PRO A 19 -7.95 -10.44 -15.05
N GLN A 20 -9.22 -10.71 -14.86
CA GLN A 20 -9.75 -11.35 -13.65
C GLN A 20 -9.06 -12.71 -13.40
N GLN A 21 -8.84 -13.02 -12.13
CA GLN A 21 -8.27 -14.28 -11.66
C GLN A 21 -9.34 -15.05 -10.88
N ASP A 22 -10.04 -15.97 -11.54
CA ASP A 22 -11.19 -16.66 -10.94
C ASP A 22 -10.81 -17.55 -9.74
N ASP A 23 -9.57 -18.06 -9.72
CA ASP A 23 -9.04 -18.87 -8.62
C ASP A 23 -8.62 -18.03 -7.40
N PHE A 24 -8.54 -16.70 -7.53
CA PHE A 24 -8.08 -15.79 -6.48
C PHE A 24 -9.07 -14.62 -6.30
N PRO A 25 -10.12 -14.79 -5.48
CA PRO A 25 -11.15 -13.76 -5.29
C PRO A 25 -10.62 -12.40 -4.83
N ASP A 26 -9.53 -12.41 -4.04
CA ASP A 26 -8.89 -11.20 -3.50
C ASP A 26 -7.87 -10.56 -4.46
N SER A 27 -7.69 -11.10 -5.67
CA SER A 27 -6.68 -10.61 -6.65
C SER A 27 -6.92 -9.18 -7.15
N VAL A 28 -8.09 -8.60 -6.91
CA VAL A 28 -8.35 -7.17 -7.11
C VAL A 28 -7.47 -6.30 -6.22
N PHE A 29 -7.03 -6.82 -5.06
CA PHE A 29 -6.09 -6.19 -4.14
C PHE A 29 -4.65 -6.55 -4.54
N ILE A 30 -4.27 -6.10 -5.72
CA ILE A 30 -3.00 -6.43 -6.36
C ILE A 30 -1.77 -5.92 -5.60
N GLU A 31 -1.96 -5.07 -4.61
CA GLU A 31 -0.88 -4.51 -3.80
C GLU A 31 -0.17 -5.57 -2.95
N ASP A 32 -0.92 -6.58 -2.43
CA ASP A 32 -0.36 -7.52 -1.45
C ASP A 32 0.65 -8.53 -2.01
N PRO A 33 0.49 -9.08 -3.23
CA PRO A 33 1.41 -10.09 -3.74
C PRO A 33 2.73 -9.56 -4.30
N ALA A 34 2.93 -8.22 -4.40
CA ALA A 34 4.15 -7.69 -4.99
C ALA A 34 4.52 -6.28 -4.50
N LEU A 35 5.82 -5.99 -4.51
CA LEU A 35 6.39 -4.67 -4.30
C LEU A 35 7.23 -4.29 -5.53
N VAL A 36 7.16 -3.04 -5.99
CA VAL A 36 8.04 -2.56 -7.07
C VAL A 36 8.84 -1.37 -6.58
N LEU A 37 10.16 -1.51 -6.58
CA LEU A 37 11.12 -0.49 -6.18
C LEU A 37 12.21 -0.36 -7.25
N ASN A 38 12.55 0.85 -7.65
CA ASN A 38 13.66 1.15 -8.57
C ASN A 38 13.71 0.23 -9.82
N GLY A 39 12.54 -0.09 -10.40
CA GLY A 39 12.45 -0.93 -11.59
C GLY A 39 12.60 -2.44 -11.34
N VAL A 40 12.62 -2.86 -10.09
CA VAL A 40 12.61 -4.29 -9.70
C VAL A 40 11.28 -4.63 -9.04
N ALA A 41 10.61 -5.65 -9.53
CA ALA A 41 9.43 -6.22 -8.90
C ALA A 41 9.86 -7.37 -7.98
N ILE A 42 9.52 -7.27 -6.71
CA ILE A 42 9.72 -8.30 -5.70
C ILE A 42 8.38 -9.02 -5.51
N LEU A 43 8.31 -10.29 -5.83
CA LEU A 43 7.15 -11.11 -5.53
C LEU A 43 7.15 -11.45 -4.05
N LEU A 44 6.14 -11.00 -3.37
CA LEU A 44 5.94 -11.20 -1.93
C LEU A 44 5.29 -12.57 -1.66
N ARG A 45 5.09 -12.87 -0.39
CA ARG A 45 4.40 -14.08 0.05
C ARG A 45 3.27 -13.67 1.00
N PRO A 46 2.04 -13.49 0.47
CA PRO A 46 0.88 -13.16 1.28
C PRO A 46 0.65 -14.15 2.42
N GLY A 47 0.31 -13.62 3.61
CA GLY A 47 0.11 -14.44 4.80
C GLY A 47 -1.21 -15.21 4.82
N ALA A 48 -2.20 -14.80 4.02
CA ALA A 48 -3.47 -15.51 3.91
C ALA A 48 -3.34 -16.76 3.02
N PRO A 49 -3.71 -17.97 3.50
CA PRO A 49 -3.66 -19.18 2.68
C PRO A 49 -4.50 -19.11 1.40
N SER A 50 -5.64 -18.40 1.41
CA SER A 50 -6.48 -18.18 0.23
C SER A 50 -5.79 -17.42 -0.89
N ARG A 51 -4.73 -16.67 -0.57
CA ARG A 51 -3.94 -15.86 -1.50
C ARG A 51 -2.63 -16.53 -1.93
N ALA A 52 -2.38 -17.73 -1.42
CA ALA A 52 -1.19 -18.51 -1.82
C ALA A 52 -1.23 -18.80 -3.32
N GLY A 53 -0.24 -18.32 -4.07
CA GLY A 53 -0.18 -18.45 -5.53
C GLY A 53 -0.49 -17.16 -6.31
N GLU A 54 -1.12 -16.15 -5.72
CA GLU A 54 -1.36 -14.86 -6.40
C GLU A 54 -0.07 -14.22 -6.93
N ALA A 55 1.01 -14.26 -6.14
CA ALA A 55 2.30 -13.73 -6.56
C ALA A 55 2.85 -14.46 -7.80
N ALA A 56 2.70 -15.79 -7.85
CA ALA A 56 3.11 -16.58 -9.02
C ALA A 56 2.25 -16.27 -10.25
N ALA A 57 0.93 -16.09 -10.07
CA ALA A 57 0.00 -15.72 -11.12
C ALA A 57 0.29 -14.30 -11.68
N LEU A 58 0.76 -13.39 -10.83
CA LEU A 58 1.10 -12.01 -11.21
C LEU A 58 2.44 -11.91 -11.97
N ARG A 59 3.37 -12.86 -11.79
CA ARG A 59 4.72 -12.86 -12.38
C ARG A 59 4.77 -12.54 -13.88
N PRO A 60 3.94 -13.15 -14.78
CA PRO A 60 4.00 -12.85 -16.21
C PRO A 60 3.72 -11.38 -16.51
N ALA A 61 2.75 -10.78 -15.81
CA ALA A 61 2.40 -9.38 -16.00
C ALA A 61 3.53 -8.45 -15.51
N LEU A 62 4.14 -8.73 -14.36
CA LEU A 62 5.29 -7.98 -13.86
C LEU A 62 6.49 -8.11 -14.79
N LYS A 63 6.76 -9.31 -15.32
CA LYS A 63 7.85 -9.52 -16.27
C LYS A 63 7.67 -8.72 -17.55
N ALA A 64 6.43 -8.61 -18.03
CA ALA A 64 6.10 -7.85 -19.25
C ALA A 64 6.16 -6.32 -19.03
N ASN A 65 5.87 -5.83 -17.83
CA ASN A 65 5.69 -4.41 -17.58
C ASN A 65 6.81 -3.76 -16.77
N VAL A 66 7.46 -4.49 -15.86
CA VAL A 66 8.61 -4.03 -15.06
C VAL A 66 9.91 -4.59 -15.62
N GLY A 67 9.92 -5.85 -16.03
CA GLY A 67 11.07 -6.51 -16.65
C GLY A 67 11.88 -7.34 -15.65
N HIS A 68 12.47 -6.74 -14.62
CA HIS A 68 13.23 -7.44 -13.59
C HIS A 68 12.30 -7.90 -12.47
N VAL A 69 12.23 -9.21 -12.24
CA VAL A 69 11.36 -9.83 -11.21
C VAL A 69 12.17 -10.79 -10.37
N VAL A 70 12.14 -10.59 -9.07
CA VAL A 70 12.79 -11.43 -8.07
C VAL A 70 11.76 -12.00 -7.09
N ASP A 71 12.09 -13.09 -6.41
CA ASP A 71 11.24 -13.68 -5.38
C ASP A 71 11.72 -13.25 -3.99
N LEU A 72 10.77 -13.06 -3.07
CA LEU A 72 11.07 -13.00 -1.65
C LEU A 72 11.75 -14.32 -1.24
N PRO A 73 12.94 -14.29 -0.60
CA PRO A 73 13.61 -15.51 -0.11
C PRO A 73 12.69 -16.36 0.77
N PRO A 74 12.94 -17.69 0.86
CA PRO A 74 12.13 -18.56 1.72
C PRO A 74 12.10 -18.14 3.18
N GLY A 75 10.97 -18.34 3.83
CA GLY A 75 10.73 -18.05 5.24
C GLY A 75 9.76 -16.89 5.46
N GLY A 76 8.80 -17.07 6.34
CA GLY A 76 7.82 -16.05 6.74
C GLY A 76 6.87 -15.58 5.64
N TYR A 77 6.10 -14.56 5.98
CA TYR A 77 5.07 -13.97 5.13
C TYR A 77 5.20 -12.45 5.11
N VAL A 78 4.88 -11.84 3.97
CA VAL A 78 4.80 -10.37 3.80
C VAL A 78 3.67 -10.06 2.83
N ASP A 79 2.71 -9.26 3.28
CA ASP A 79 1.69 -8.63 2.45
C ASP A 79 2.14 -7.21 2.07
N GLY A 80 1.94 -6.81 0.84
CA GLY A 80 2.25 -5.44 0.40
C GLY A 80 1.42 -4.36 1.11
N GLY A 81 0.24 -4.73 1.65
CA GLY A 81 -0.57 -3.88 2.51
C GLY A 81 0.12 -3.45 3.82
N ASP A 82 1.14 -4.18 4.25
CA ASP A 82 1.96 -3.84 5.41
C ASP A 82 3.21 -3.02 5.06
N ILE A 83 3.43 -2.70 3.78
CA ILE A 83 4.63 -1.99 3.32
C ILE A 83 4.29 -0.55 2.93
N LEU A 84 4.89 0.42 3.61
CA LEU A 84 4.83 1.84 3.27
C LEU A 84 6.21 2.32 2.83
N CYS A 85 6.32 2.85 1.60
CA CYS A 85 7.58 3.27 1.02
C CYS A 85 7.68 4.78 0.92
N SER A 86 8.78 5.35 1.41
CA SER A 86 9.24 6.71 1.11
C SER A 86 10.34 6.68 0.04
N ASP A 87 10.97 7.82 -0.23
CA ASP A 87 12.08 7.92 -1.20
C ASP A 87 13.36 7.18 -0.75
N SER A 88 13.51 6.91 0.55
CA SER A 88 14.74 6.33 1.12
C SER A 88 14.49 5.18 2.10
N GLU A 89 13.25 4.99 2.53
CA GLU A 89 12.89 4.03 3.57
C GLU A 89 11.71 3.17 3.15
N VAL A 90 11.78 1.90 3.52
CA VAL A 90 10.68 0.94 3.44
C VAL A 90 10.30 0.58 4.87
N MET A 91 9.11 0.99 5.30
CA MET A 91 8.52 0.64 6.57
C MET A 91 7.67 -0.61 6.42
N VAL A 92 7.88 -1.61 7.26
CA VAL A 92 7.11 -2.87 7.26
C VAL A 92 6.45 -3.04 8.62
N GLY A 93 5.13 -2.96 8.65
CA GLY A 93 4.34 -3.23 9.84
C GLY A 93 4.16 -4.75 10.06
N LEU A 94 4.49 -5.24 11.25
CA LEU A 94 4.16 -6.62 11.62
C LEU A 94 2.66 -6.72 11.92
N SER A 95 2.00 -7.70 11.32
CA SER A 95 0.56 -7.89 11.43
C SER A 95 0.20 -9.39 11.44
N ALA A 96 -1.07 -9.73 11.39
CA ALA A 96 -1.50 -11.10 11.19
C ALA A 96 -1.14 -11.65 9.78
N ARG A 97 -0.70 -10.77 8.86
CA ARG A 97 -0.38 -11.08 7.45
C ARG A 97 1.11 -10.98 7.14
N THR A 98 1.88 -10.30 7.99
CA THR A 98 3.32 -10.10 7.83
C THR A 98 4.03 -10.44 9.13
N ASP A 99 4.95 -11.40 9.09
CA ASP A 99 5.74 -11.79 10.25
C ASP A 99 7.18 -11.27 10.18
N ALA A 100 7.87 -11.30 11.32
CA ALA A 100 9.24 -10.80 11.43
C ALA A 100 10.21 -11.58 10.51
N THR A 101 9.98 -12.88 10.28
CA THR A 101 10.82 -13.69 9.41
C THR A 101 10.70 -13.24 7.95
N GLY A 102 9.47 -12.94 7.51
CA GLY A 102 9.21 -12.41 6.17
C GLY A 102 9.79 -11.01 5.98
N ALA A 103 9.61 -10.13 6.97
CA ALA A 103 10.18 -8.78 6.95
C ALA A 103 11.72 -8.82 6.85
N GLU A 104 12.38 -9.68 7.62
CA GLU A 104 13.84 -9.85 7.55
C GLU A 104 14.31 -10.52 6.24
N ALA A 105 13.51 -11.40 5.64
CA ALA A 105 13.81 -11.95 4.32
C ALA A 105 13.73 -10.88 3.20
N LEU A 106 12.89 -9.84 3.38
CA LEU A 106 12.78 -8.71 2.45
C LEU A 106 13.98 -7.75 2.55
N ARG A 107 14.60 -7.63 3.73
CA ARG A 107 15.67 -6.66 4.03
C ARG A 107 16.78 -6.61 2.99
N PRO A 108 17.48 -7.71 2.65
CA PRO A 108 18.60 -7.65 1.70
C PRO A 108 18.15 -7.16 0.32
N LEU A 109 16.94 -7.53 -0.14
CA LEU A 109 16.42 -7.10 -1.43
C LEU A 109 16.15 -5.59 -1.48
N VAL A 110 15.67 -5.03 -0.38
CA VAL A 110 15.34 -3.61 -0.26
C VAL A 110 16.63 -2.78 -0.10
N GLU A 111 17.58 -3.25 0.71
CA GLU A 111 18.86 -2.59 0.93
C GLU A 111 19.74 -2.58 -0.34
N ASP A 112 19.75 -3.66 -1.11
CA ASP A 112 20.44 -3.72 -2.41
C ASP A 112 19.85 -2.72 -3.44
N LEU A 113 18.61 -2.30 -3.26
CA LEU A 113 17.95 -1.27 -4.07
C LEU A 113 18.15 0.15 -3.52
N GLY A 114 18.90 0.32 -2.43
CA GLY A 114 19.27 1.60 -1.87
C GLY A 114 18.32 2.16 -0.82
N TYR A 115 17.42 1.34 -0.28
CA TYR A 115 16.48 1.75 0.78
C TYR A 115 16.91 1.22 2.14
N CYS A 116 16.59 1.94 3.22
CA CYS A 116 16.64 1.39 4.57
C CYS A 116 15.34 0.64 4.84
N LEU A 117 15.40 -0.54 5.48
CA LEU A 117 14.20 -1.24 5.93
C LEU A 117 14.01 -1.06 7.44
N ARG A 118 12.85 -0.56 7.84
CA ARG A 118 12.42 -0.43 9.23
C ARG A 118 11.22 -1.33 9.51
N VAL A 119 11.37 -2.22 10.47
CA VAL A 119 10.29 -3.10 10.93
C VAL A 119 9.60 -2.46 12.13
N LEU A 120 8.28 -2.47 12.12
CA LEU A 120 7.42 -1.77 13.08
C LEU A 120 6.34 -2.73 13.59
N ASP A 121 5.94 -2.58 14.84
CA ASP A 121 4.79 -3.29 15.38
C ASP A 121 3.49 -2.59 14.95
N THR A 122 2.54 -3.35 14.43
CA THR A 122 1.18 -2.88 14.14
C THR A 122 0.24 -3.38 15.23
N PRO A 123 -0.61 -2.52 15.83
CA PRO A 123 -1.65 -2.97 16.77
C PRO A 123 -2.50 -4.10 16.21
N ALA A 124 -2.79 -5.12 17.01
CA ALA A 124 -3.39 -6.38 16.58
C ALA A 124 -4.79 -6.24 15.95
N GLU A 125 -5.50 -5.15 16.26
CA GLU A 125 -6.80 -4.82 15.69
C GLU A 125 -6.73 -4.19 14.29
N ILE A 126 -5.53 -3.90 13.78
CA ILE A 126 -5.30 -3.32 12.45
C ILE A 126 -4.96 -4.46 11.49
N LEU A 127 -5.72 -4.58 10.41
CA LEU A 127 -5.53 -5.66 9.42
C LEU A 127 -4.18 -5.58 8.73
N HIS A 128 -3.84 -4.39 8.21
CA HIS A 128 -2.57 -4.08 7.56
C HIS A 128 -2.08 -2.69 8.01
N PHE A 129 -0.79 -2.48 8.01
CA PHE A 129 -0.18 -1.20 8.36
C PHE A 129 -0.77 -0.02 7.54
N LYS A 130 -1.01 -0.21 6.24
CA LYS A 130 -1.65 0.78 5.36
C LYS A 130 -3.17 0.87 5.49
N THR A 131 -3.82 0.04 6.27
CA THR A 131 -5.22 0.27 6.65
C THR A 131 -5.34 1.57 7.46
N ASP A 132 -4.34 1.82 8.30
CA ASP A 132 -4.32 2.93 9.25
C ASP A 132 -3.30 4.02 8.90
N SER A 133 -2.64 3.95 7.74
CA SER A 133 -1.63 4.95 7.35
C SER A 133 -1.47 5.12 5.84
N ALA A 134 -1.06 6.33 5.43
CA ALA A 134 -0.66 6.65 4.06
C ALA A 134 0.46 7.70 4.07
N LEU A 135 1.46 7.51 3.20
CA LEU A 135 2.46 8.55 2.96
C LEU A 135 1.87 9.62 2.05
N LEU A 136 1.88 10.88 2.50
CA LEU A 136 1.35 12.02 1.75
C LEU A 136 2.43 12.75 0.94
N ASP A 137 3.64 12.80 1.48
CA ASP A 137 4.84 13.34 0.85
C ASP A 137 6.09 12.77 1.58
N ALA A 138 7.29 13.26 1.25
CA ALA A 138 8.55 12.76 1.82
C ALA A 138 8.64 12.87 3.36
N GLU A 139 7.86 13.77 3.98
CA GLU A 139 7.97 14.11 5.40
C GLU A 139 6.65 13.96 6.17
N THR A 140 5.55 13.63 5.49
CA THR A 140 4.21 13.66 6.11
C THR A 140 3.45 12.35 5.89
N ILE A 141 2.90 11.83 6.99
CA ILE A 141 2.05 10.63 7.02
C ILE A 141 0.65 11.02 7.51
N LEU A 142 -0.37 10.53 6.82
CA LEU A 142 -1.74 10.47 7.33
C LEU A 142 -1.85 9.20 8.17
N SER A 143 -2.41 9.28 9.36
CA SER A 143 -2.55 8.12 10.24
C SER A 143 -3.80 8.19 11.11
N THR A 144 -4.27 7.04 11.56
CA THR A 144 -5.21 6.99 12.68
C THR A 144 -4.49 7.35 13.98
N ALA A 145 -5.24 7.87 14.98
CA ALA A 145 -4.69 8.19 16.29
C ALA A 145 -4.10 6.94 16.99
N ARG A 146 -4.74 5.77 16.86
CA ARG A 146 -4.27 4.51 17.48
C ARG A 146 -2.91 4.06 16.93
N LEU A 147 -2.67 4.19 15.64
CA LEU A 147 -1.38 3.84 15.06
C LEU A 147 -0.32 4.91 15.34
N ALA A 148 -0.68 6.20 15.25
CA ALA A 148 0.22 7.30 15.59
C ALA A 148 0.71 7.25 17.06
N ALA A 149 -0.16 6.85 17.99
CA ALA A 149 0.16 6.72 19.41
C ALA A 149 1.25 5.67 19.71
N THR A 150 1.56 4.76 18.78
CA THR A 150 2.66 3.78 18.96
C THR A 150 4.04 4.43 18.83
N GLY A 151 4.13 5.66 18.29
CA GLY A 151 5.41 6.32 17.98
C GLY A 151 6.12 5.76 16.75
N CYS A 152 5.47 4.91 15.95
CA CYS A 152 6.10 4.27 14.79
C CYS A 152 6.51 5.24 13.67
N PHE A 153 6.00 6.47 13.69
CA PHE A 153 6.28 7.51 12.69
C PHE A 153 7.30 8.57 13.15
N ASP A 154 8.20 8.21 14.07
CA ASP A 154 9.28 9.11 14.48
C ASP A 154 10.07 9.59 13.25
N GLY A 155 10.26 10.91 13.17
CA GLY A 155 10.89 11.56 12.02
C GLY A 155 9.93 12.09 10.95
N TYR A 156 8.63 11.75 11.03
CA TYR A 156 7.58 12.25 10.13
C TYR A 156 6.64 13.22 10.84
N ARG A 157 6.12 14.18 10.08
CA ARG A 157 4.94 14.93 10.50
C ARG A 157 3.72 14.04 10.35
N VAL A 158 2.94 13.86 11.40
CA VAL A 158 1.71 13.08 11.34
C VAL A 158 0.50 14.01 11.25
N ILE A 159 -0.36 13.75 10.28
CA ILE A 159 -1.73 14.28 10.21
C ILE A 159 -2.66 13.16 10.64
N GLU A 160 -3.30 13.31 11.79
CA GLU A 160 -4.26 12.32 12.26
C GLU A 160 -5.60 12.50 11.58
N VAL A 161 -6.24 11.39 11.19
CA VAL A 161 -7.64 11.41 10.75
C VAL A 161 -8.55 11.75 11.93
N PRO A 162 -9.67 12.44 11.72
CA PRO A 162 -10.66 12.69 12.78
C PRO A 162 -11.25 11.38 13.31
N GLU A 163 -11.65 11.40 14.57
CA GLU A 163 -12.41 10.30 15.19
C GLU A 163 -13.69 10.01 14.39
N GLY A 164 -13.94 8.72 14.11
CA GLY A 164 -15.05 8.24 13.29
C GLY A 164 -14.77 8.24 11.79
N GLU A 165 -13.59 8.70 11.35
CA GLU A 165 -13.16 8.65 9.95
C GLU A 165 -11.88 7.78 9.76
N GLU A 166 -11.63 6.81 10.64
CA GLU A 166 -10.39 6.02 10.67
C GLU A 166 -10.07 5.35 9.33
N ALA A 167 -11.09 4.88 8.61
CA ALA A 167 -10.91 4.25 7.30
C ALA A 167 -10.37 5.23 6.22
N ALA A 168 -10.44 6.54 6.45
CA ALA A 168 -9.83 7.56 5.60
C ALA A 168 -8.29 7.51 5.60
N ALA A 169 -7.69 6.87 6.62
CA ALA A 169 -6.24 6.74 6.70
C ALA A 169 -5.66 5.90 5.55
N ASN A 170 -6.45 4.98 4.96
CA ASN A 170 -6.09 4.30 3.71
C ASN A 170 -6.28 5.24 2.50
N ALA A 171 -5.63 6.39 2.54
CA ALA A 171 -5.52 7.29 1.40
C ALA A 171 -4.38 6.85 0.48
N MET A 172 -4.28 7.49 -0.68
CA MET A 172 -3.23 7.17 -1.64
C MET A 172 -2.69 8.44 -2.30
N ARG A 173 -1.42 8.74 -2.06
CA ARG A 173 -0.73 9.78 -2.83
C ARG A 173 -0.40 9.27 -4.22
N PHE A 174 -0.79 10.02 -5.25
CA PHE A 174 -0.37 9.77 -6.62
C PHE A 174 -0.17 11.09 -7.36
N ASN A 175 1.05 11.36 -7.80
CA ASN A 175 1.47 12.61 -8.42
C ASN A 175 1.07 13.83 -7.56
N ALA A 176 0.32 14.79 -8.13
CA ALA A 176 -0.12 16.00 -7.43
C ALA A 176 -1.30 15.77 -6.46
N HIS A 177 -1.92 14.58 -6.46
CA HIS A 177 -3.17 14.37 -5.74
C HIS A 177 -3.03 13.41 -4.57
N VAL A 178 -3.86 13.61 -3.55
CA VAL A 178 -4.19 12.62 -2.53
C VAL A 178 -5.57 12.09 -2.86
N PHE A 179 -5.65 10.82 -3.22
CA PHE A 179 -6.91 10.13 -3.40
C PHE A 179 -7.43 9.68 -2.03
N LEU A 180 -8.68 10.03 -1.74
CA LEU A 180 -9.37 9.74 -0.51
C LEU A 180 -10.68 8.99 -0.82
N ALA A 181 -11.02 8.00 -0.04
CA ALA A 181 -12.33 7.36 -0.13
C ALA A 181 -13.44 8.36 0.17
N ASP A 182 -14.62 8.19 -0.46
CA ASP A 182 -15.80 8.99 -0.15
C ASP A 182 -16.34 8.68 1.27
N GLY A 183 -17.12 9.63 1.82
CA GLY A 183 -17.70 9.52 3.14
C GLY A 183 -16.88 10.12 4.28
N PHE A 184 -15.71 10.71 4.01
CA PHE A 184 -14.80 11.26 5.02
C PHE A 184 -14.54 12.77 4.84
N PRO A 185 -15.57 13.62 5.03
CA PRO A 185 -15.45 15.05 4.73
C PRO A 185 -14.48 15.80 5.66
N ALA A 186 -14.41 15.43 6.94
CA ALA A 186 -13.53 16.12 7.87
C ALA A 186 -12.04 15.82 7.58
N THR A 187 -11.73 14.60 7.11
CA THR A 187 -10.38 14.25 6.62
C THR A 187 -10.06 15.00 5.34
N ALA A 188 -11.00 15.09 4.39
CA ALA A 188 -10.83 15.83 3.15
C ALA A 188 -10.51 17.32 3.42
N ASP A 189 -11.26 17.95 4.32
CA ASP A 189 -11.05 19.34 4.75
C ASP A 189 -9.68 19.50 5.43
N ARG A 190 -9.31 18.57 6.31
CA ARG A 190 -8.02 18.61 7.02
C ARG A 190 -6.84 18.53 6.05
N LEU A 191 -6.90 17.62 5.08
CA LEU A 191 -5.88 17.49 4.04
C LEU A 191 -5.82 18.71 3.11
N THR A 192 -6.98 19.25 2.71
CA THR A 192 -7.06 20.45 1.88
C THR A 192 -6.47 21.67 2.62
N ASN A 193 -6.79 21.85 3.90
CA ASN A 193 -6.24 22.92 4.73
C ASN A 193 -4.73 22.76 4.97
N ALA A 194 -4.21 21.53 4.91
CA ALA A 194 -2.78 21.24 4.94
C ALA A 194 -2.08 21.45 3.58
N GLY A 195 -2.82 21.85 2.53
CA GLY A 195 -2.29 22.20 1.22
C GLY A 195 -2.28 21.06 0.19
N TYR A 196 -2.91 19.92 0.49
CA TYR A 196 -2.99 18.81 -0.45
C TYR A 196 -4.15 18.97 -1.44
N SER A 197 -3.93 18.56 -2.68
CA SER A 197 -4.99 18.45 -3.69
C SER A 197 -5.73 17.12 -3.51
N VAL A 198 -6.88 17.17 -2.84
CA VAL A 198 -7.66 15.98 -2.52
C VAL A 198 -8.61 15.60 -3.67
N ARG A 199 -8.62 14.33 -4.04
CA ARG A 199 -9.61 13.76 -4.97
C ARG A 199 -10.38 12.63 -4.27
N VAL A 200 -11.68 12.84 -4.08
CA VAL A 200 -12.55 11.86 -3.42
C VAL A 200 -13.07 10.86 -4.45
N LEU A 201 -12.98 9.57 -4.11
CA LEU A 201 -13.37 8.46 -4.98
C LEU A 201 -14.27 7.46 -4.24
N PRO A 202 -15.31 6.93 -4.89
CA PRO A 202 -16.14 5.89 -4.30
C PRO A 202 -15.39 4.56 -4.23
N VAL A 203 -15.40 3.92 -3.05
CA VAL A 203 -14.80 2.61 -2.79
C VAL A 203 -15.81 1.60 -2.23
N THR A 204 -17.08 1.85 -2.41
CA THR A 204 -18.20 1.14 -1.76
C THR A 204 -18.08 -0.39 -1.81
N GLN A 205 -17.68 -0.97 -2.92
CA GLN A 205 -17.56 -2.43 -3.05
C GLN A 205 -16.29 -2.98 -2.42
N ALA A 206 -15.17 -2.27 -2.55
CA ALA A 206 -13.90 -2.67 -1.93
C ALA A 206 -13.99 -2.60 -0.40
N ALA A 207 -14.64 -1.55 0.13
CA ALA A 207 -14.82 -1.36 1.57
C ALA A 207 -15.66 -2.47 2.23
N LEU A 208 -16.53 -3.16 1.49
CA LEU A 208 -17.30 -4.30 2.02
C LEU A 208 -16.45 -5.54 2.33
N VAL A 209 -15.22 -5.57 1.83
CA VAL A 209 -14.24 -6.65 2.03
C VAL A 209 -12.91 -6.09 2.52
N ASP A 210 -12.98 -5.07 3.35
CA ASP A 210 -11.85 -4.41 4.03
C ASP A 210 -10.79 -3.82 3.07
N GLY A 211 -11.13 -3.60 1.80
CA GLY A 211 -10.25 -3.03 0.80
C GLY A 211 -10.33 -1.50 0.71
N GLY A 212 -9.19 -0.85 0.52
CA GLY A 212 -9.07 0.58 0.33
C GLY A 212 -8.48 0.97 -1.02
N LEU A 213 -8.22 2.26 -1.20
CA LEU A 213 -7.69 2.79 -2.46
C LEU A 213 -6.28 2.26 -2.78
N SER A 214 -5.41 2.15 -1.78
CA SER A 214 -4.05 1.66 -1.99
C SER A 214 -4.02 0.22 -2.47
N CYS A 215 -4.93 -0.62 -1.95
CA CYS A 215 -4.97 -2.06 -2.19
C CYS A 215 -5.19 -2.43 -3.68
N MET A 216 -5.94 -1.59 -4.42
CA MET A 216 -6.40 -1.89 -5.78
C MET A 216 -5.36 -1.60 -6.87
N SER A 217 -4.14 -1.17 -6.53
CA SER A 217 -3.12 -0.89 -7.54
C SER A 217 -1.70 -1.13 -7.03
N LEU A 218 -0.86 -1.62 -7.92
CA LEU A 218 0.59 -1.64 -7.76
C LEU A 218 1.17 -0.47 -8.55
N ARG A 219 1.80 0.48 -7.86
CA ARG A 219 2.24 1.77 -8.43
C ARG A 219 3.76 1.82 -8.47
N TYR A 220 4.31 2.29 -9.58
CA TYR A 220 5.75 2.44 -9.73
C TYR A 220 6.09 3.44 -10.85
N THR A 221 7.27 4.01 -10.80
CA THR A 221 7.83 4.81 -11.88
C THR A 221 8.55 3.91 -12.86
N ARG A 222 8.32 4.11 -14.15
CA ARG A 222 9.07 3.40 -15.20
C ARG A 222 10.28 4.26 -15.58
N ASN A 223 11.46 3.73 -15.37
CA ASN A 223 12.71 4.35 -15.83
C ASN A 223 12.87 4.22 -17.35
#